data_62909da48d6e454f77ba82cd8ba11f7c
#
_entry.id   62909da48d6e454f77ba82cd8ba11f7c
#
_cell.length_a   1.000
_cell.length_b   1.000
_cell.length_c   1.000
_cell.angle_alpha   90.00
_cell.angle_beta   90.00
_cell.angle_gamma   90.00
#
_symmetry.space_group_name_H-M   'P 1'
#
loop_
_entity.id
_entity.type
_entity.pdbx_description
1 polymer ?
#
loop_
_entity_poly.entity_id
_entity_poly.type
_entity_poly.pdbx_seq_one_letter_code
_entity_poly.pdbx_strand_id
1 'polypeptide(L)'
;TGKVDPVSTPDRVLFVGEEYRPAFHGHVYFLDMKDHLLSPFASAYEGTAIHSLYPSNTDIFRLAERQGAFRGYVHPYGGENDPNGGENPSLGGAKAFPVDAALGTVEALEMSYGNHAAYIVWHHMLNNDIKIIPTGGEDSISNLYRTAIVGQLRTYVHLGDRPLSWDNWMTGLRKGHTIVTNSPLPVLT
;
A
#
# COMPACT_ATOMS: atom_id res chain seq x y z
N THR A 1 11.44 5.02 13.28
CA THR A 1 10.72 3.90 12.67
C THR A 1 10.82 2.65 13.54
N GLY A 2 9.92 1.72 13.38
CA GLY A 2 9.91 0.48 14.14
C GLY A 2 9.34 0.60 15.57
N LYS A 3 8.76 1.72 15.93
CA LYS A 3 8.16 1.95 17.26
C LYS A 3 6.88 2.75 17.14
N VAL A 4 5.96 2.46 18.04
CA VAL A 4 4.80 3.32 18.27
C VAL A 4 5.29 4.68 18.76
N ASP A 5 4.78 5.75 18.17
CA ASP A 5 5.16 7.11 18.54
C ASP A 5 4.69 7.44 19.95
N PRO A 6 5.52 8.13 20.79
CA PRO A 6 5.15 8.50 22.16
C PRO A 6 3.89 9.37 22.29
N VAL A 7 3.45 10.02 21.23
CA VAL A 7 2.19 10.79 21.23
C VAL A 7 0.95 9.88 21.22
N SER A 8 1.12 8.60 20.99
CA SER A 8 0.03 7.61 20.97
C SER A 8 -0.65 7.47 22.33
N THR A 9 -1.93 7.17 22.29
CA THR A 9 -2.78 6.88 23.45
C THR A 9 -3.37 5.47 23.32
N PRO A 10 -3.99 4.89 24.36
CA PRO A 10 -4.57 3.54 24.25
C PRO A 10 -5.61 3.38 23.13
N ASP A 11 -6.28 4.46 22.74
CA ASP A 11 -7.32 4.50 21.71
C ASP A 11 -6.86 5.16 20.40
N ARG A 12 -5.62 5.64 20.34
CA ARG A 12 -5.02 6.28 19.15
C ARG A 12 -3.55 5.93 19.05
N VAL A 13 -3.23 5.12 18.07
CA VAL A 13 -1.85 4.71 17.81
C VAL A 13 -1.31 5.41 16.57
N LEU A 14 -0.18 6.10 16.73
CA LEU A 14 0.61 6.63 15.62
C LEU A 14 1.83 5.73 15.41
N PHE A 15 1.98 5.26 14.19
CA PHE A 15 3.15 4.49 13.75
C PHE A 15 3.64 5.07 12.42
N VAL A 16 4.95 5.24 12.29
CA VAL A 16 5.55 5.81 11.08
C VAL A 16 6.02 4.69 10.18
N GLY A 17 5.41 4.58 9.00
CA GLY A 17 5.85 3.70 7.91
C GLY A 17 6.85 4.41 6.98
N GLU A 18 7.14 3.78 5.86
CA GLU A 18 7.97 4.35 4.79
C GLU A 18 7.27 4.19 3.46
N GLU A 19 7.34 5.21 2.61
CA GLU A 19 7.02 5.11 1.19
C GLU A 19 8.33 5.15 0.40
N TYR A 20 8.58 4.12 -0.41
CA TYR A 20 9.66 4.07 -1.38
C TYR A 20 9.12 4.41 -2.77
N ARG A 21 9.77 5.34 -3.47
CA ARG A 21 9.21 6.03 -4.65
C ARG A 21 10.04 5.85 -5.92
N PRO A 22 10.19 4.63 -6.46
CA PRO A 22 10.88 4.42 -7.72
C PRO A 22 10.02 4.90 -8.88
N ALA A 23 10.58 5.72 -9.78
CA ALA A 23 9.83 6.33 -10.87
C ALA A 23 9.23 5.32 -11.86
N PHE A 24 9.91 4.20 -12.10
CA PHE A 24 9.50 3.22 -13.11
C PHE A 24 8.61 2.10 -12.56
N HIS A 25 8.97 1.51 -11.43
CA HIS A 25 8.32 0.28 -10.94
C HIS A 25 6.99 0.53 -10.24
N GLY A 26 6.75 1.76 -9.78
CA GLY A 26 5.60 2.17 -8.96
C GLY A 26 5.96 2.30 -7.49
N HIS A 27 5.27 3.23 -6.83
CA HIS A 27 5.50 3.53 -5.42
C HIS A 27 4.98 2.41 -4.52
N VAL A 28 5.71 2.15 -3.45
CA VAL A 28 5.38 1.10 -2.49
C VAL A 28 5.50 1.61 -1.07
N TYR A 29 4.74 1.01 -0.15
CA TYR A 29 4.76 1.37 1.25
C TYR A 29 5.11 0.19 2.14
N PHE A 30 5.65 0.52 3.30
CA PHE A 30 6.05 -0.44 4.33
C PHE A 30 5.49 -0.03 5.68
N LEU A 31 4.85 -0.99 6.35
CA LEU A 31 4.43 -0.85 7.75
C LEU A 31 5.20 -1.85 8.60
N ASP A 32 5.31 -1.56 9.88
CA ASP A 32 5.96 -2.44 10.88
C ASP A 32 7.45 -2.71 10.61
N MET A 33 8.10 -1.79 9.93
CA MET A 33 9.51 -1.87 9.58
C MET A 33 10.39 -1.38 10.74
N LYS A 34 11.48 -2.06 11.02
CA LYS A 34 12.38 -1.74 12.16
C LYS A 34 13.34 -0.60 11.84
N ASP A 35 13.82 -0.56 10.59
CA ASP A 35 14.78 0.43 10.12
C ASP A 35 14.38 0.95 8.73
N HIS A 36 15.01 2.03 8.30
CA HIS A 36 14.88 2.48 6.92
C HIS A 36 15.51 1.47 5.96
N LEU A 37 14.89 1.27 4.80
CA LEU A 37 15.46 0.41 3.76
C LEU A 37 16.52 1.14 2.93
N LEU A 38 16.07 2.19 2.27
CA LEU A 38 16.86 3.04 1.39
C LEU A 38 16.26 4.44 1.40
N SER A 39 16.99 5.38 0.78
CA SER A 39 16.40 6.69 0.47
C SER A 39 15.14 6.50 -0.39
N PRO A 40 14.04 7.17 -0.10
CA PRO A 40 12.81 7.12 -0.91
C PRO A 40 13.02 7.40 -2.40
N PHE A 41 14.09 8.08 -2.74
CA PHE A 41 14.46 8.47 -4.11
C PHE A 41 15.70 7.76 -4.64
N ALA A 42 16.02 6.57 -4.15
CA ALA A 42 17.25 5.84 -4.51
C ALA A 42 17.35 5.52 -6.01
N SER A 43 16.23 5.36 -6.72
CA SER A 43 16.21 5.13 -8.17
C SER A 43 16.16 6.41 -9.00
N ALA A 44 16.10 7.57 -8.39
CA ALA A 44 15.93 8.90 -9.00
C ALA A 44 14.68 9.04 -9.90
N TYR A 45 14.43 10.25 -10.38
CA TYR A 45 13.32 10.51 -11.28
C TYR A 45 13.67 10.13 -12.72
N GLU A 46 12.66 9.64 -13.46
CA GLU A 46 12.76 9.36 -14.88
C GLU A 46 13.28 10.59 -15.65
N GLY A 47 14.19 10.35 -16.59
CA GLY A 47 14.81 11.41 -17.39
C GLY A 47 15.96 12.16 -16.73
N THR A 48 16.33 11.84 -15.49
CA THR A 48 17.50 12.41 -14.84
C THR A 48 18.77 11.59 -15.17
N ALA A 49 19.94 12.22 -15.08
CA ALA A 49 21.22 11.55 -15.36
C ALA A 49 21.55 10.35 -14.44
N ILE A 50 20.88 10.28 -13.29
CA ILE A 50 21.05 9.21 -12.29
C ILE A 50 19.86 8.24 -12.24
N HIS A 51 18.95 8.34 -13.20
CA HIS A 51 17.81 7.43 -13.30
C HIS A 51 18.29 5.98 -13.43
N SER A 52 17.73 5.11 -12.63
CA SER A 52 18.06 3.69 -12.61
C SER A 52 16.81 2.83 -12.43
N LEU A 53 16.77 1.70 -13.10
CA LEU A 53 15.76 0.67 -12.88
C LEU A 53 16.16 -0.28 -11.72
N TYR A 54 17.32 -0.09 -11.12
CA TYR A 54 17.78 -0.87 -9.98
C TYR A 54 17.91 0.03 -8.73
N PRO A 55 17.54 -0.47 -7.55
CA PRO A 55 16.93 -1.78 -7.29
C PRO A 55 15.49 -1.89 -7.80
N SER A 56 15.06 -3.12 -8.12
CA SER A 56 13.65 -3.41 -8.42
C SER A 56 12.80 -3.38 -7.14
N ASN A 57 11.49 -3.25 -7.29
CA ASN A 57 10.59 -3.35 -6.13
C ASN A 57 10.72 -4.72 -5.44
N THR A 58 10.89 -5.80 -6.22
CA THR A 58 11.15 -7.14 -5.68
C THR A 58 12.37 -7.17 -4.74
N ASP A 59 13.46 -6.51 -5.10
CA ASP A 59 14.68 -6.45 -4.26
C ASP A 59 14.39 -5.69 -2.96
N ILE A 60 13.68 -4.58 -3.06
CA ILE A 60 13.29 -3.77 -1.90
C ILE A 60 12.31 -4.53 -1.00
N PHE A 61 11.33 -5.23 -1.56
CA PHE A 61 10.42 -6.07 -0.79
C PHE A 61 11.14 -7.17 -0.01
N ARG A 62 12.15 -7.80 -0.60
CA ARG A 62 12.98 -8.79 0.10
C ARG A 62 13.80 -8.18 1.24
N LEU A 63 14.25 -6.94 1.11
CA LEU A 63 14.89 -6.21 2.22
C LEU A 63 13.90 -5.91 3.34
N ALA A 64 12.69 -5.48 3.00
CA ALA A 64 11.62 -5.20 3.94
C ALA A 64 11.14 -6.47 4.67
N GLU A 65 11.02 -7.59 3.93
CA GLU A 65 10.64 -8.89 4.48
C GLU A 65 11.57 -9.36 5.59
N ARG A 66 12.87 -9.18 5.43
CA ARG A 66 13.87 -9.51 6.45
C ARG A 66 13.68 -8.74 7.76
N GLN A 67 12.99 -7.62 7.72
CA GLN A 67 12.61 -6.82 8.89
C GLN A 67 11.22 -7.16 9.42
N GLY A 68 10.50 -8.07 8.77
CA GLY A 68 9.12 -8.42 9.10
C GLY A 68 8.09 -7.37 8.64
N ALA A 69 8.47 -6.45 7.75
CA ALA A 69 7.58 -5.39 7.28
C ALA A 69 6.39 -5.94 6.48
N PHE A 70 5.23 -5.31 6.63
CA PHE A 70 4.09 -5.44 5.73
C PHE A 70 4.32 -4.56 4.50
N ARG A 71 4.02 -5.07 3.32
CA ARG A 71 4.45 -4.52 2.03
C ARG A 71 3.25 -4.32 1.10
N GLY A 72 3.11 -3.12 0.54
CA GLY A 72 2.03 -2.83 -0.39
C GLY A 72 2.40 -1.81 -1.45
N TYR A 73 1.61 -1.77 -2.52
CA TYR A 73 1.65 -0.69 -3.52
C TYR A 73 0.66 0.40 -3.14
N VAL A 74 1.06 1.68 -3.32
CA VAL A 74 0.21 2.87 -3.10
C VAL A 74 -0.24 3.46 -4.43
N HIS A 75 -1.40 4.16 -4.43
CA HIS A 75 -1.99 4.86 -5.60
C HIS A 75 -1.67 4.16 -6.93
N PRO A 76 -1.96 2.84 -7.07
CA PRO A 76 -1.30 1.96 -8.03
C PRO A 76 -1.63 2.29 -9.49
N TYR A 77 -2.87 2.56 -9.79
CA TYR A 77 -3.33 2.79 -11.17
C TYR A 77 -4.25 4.01 -11.22
N GLY A 78 -4.16 4.78 -12.29
CA GLY A 78 -5.09 5.89 -12.52
C GLY A 78 -6.16 5.53 -13.57
N GLY A 79 -7.41 5.98 -13.34
CA GLY A 79 -8.48 5.85 -14.30
C GLY A 79 -9.45 4.70 -14.08
N GLU A 80 -10.35 4.54 -15.05
CA GLU A 80 -11.48 3.60 -14.95
C GLU A 80 -11.27 2.30 -15.76
N ASN A 81 -10.26 2.27 -16.62
CA ASN A 81 -10.01 1.16 -17.53
C ASN A 81 -9.09 0.10 -16.89
N ASP A 82 -9.25 -1.14 -17.34
CA ASP A 82 -8.35 -2.22 -16.98
C ASP A 82 -6.91 -1.91 -17.47
N PRO A 83 -5.93 -1.72 -16.58
CA PRO A 83 -4.58 -1.41 -17.00
C PRO A 83 -3.84 -2.60 -17.64
N ASN A 84 -4.37 -3.83 -17.50
CA ASN A 84 -3.81 -5.05 -18.08
C ASN A 84 -4.55 -5.52 -19.34
N GLY A 85 -5.69 -4.90 -19.65
CA GLY A 85 -6.53 -5.26 -20.76
C GLY A 85 -6.76 -4.10 -21.71
N GLY A 86 -6.53 -4.27 -23.00
CA GLY A 86 -6.90 -3.29 -24.01
C GLY A 86 -5.74 -2.67 -24.78
N GLU A 87 -6.09 -1.79 -25.70
CA GLU A 87 -5.17 -1.20 -26.67
C GLU A 87 -4.14 -0.22 -26.08
N ASN A 88 -4.35 0.20 -24.85
CA ASN A 88 -3.45 1.14 -24.18
C ASN A 88 -3.32 0.84 -22.68
N PRO A 89 -2.62 -0.24 -22.32
CA PRO A 89 -2.46 -0.63 -20.92
C PRO A 89 -1.61 0.41 -20.19
N SER A 90 -2.27 1.35 -19.51
CA SER A 90 -1.58 2.24 -18.60
C SER A 90 -1.33 1.50 -17.29
N LEU A 91 -0.19 0.88 -17.17
CA LEU A 91 0.25 0.27 -15.91
C LEU A 91 0.53 1.34 -14.83
N GLY A 92 0.36 2.62 -15.13
CA GLY A 92 0.37 3.73 -14.20
C GLY A 92 1.48 3.66 -13.17
N GLY A 93 1.13 3.93 -11.93
CA GLY A 93 2.05 3.96 -10.79
C GLY A 93 2.39 2.59 -10.18
N ALA A 94 2.04 1.46 -10.81
CA ALA A 94 2.29 0.12 -10.23
C ALA A 94 2.68 -0.92 -11.30
N LYS A 95 3.59 -0.56 -12.19
CA LYS A 95 4.00 -1.42 -13.32
C LYS A 95 4.50 -2.79 -12.89
N ALA A 96 5.21 -2.87 -11.78
CA ALA A 96 5.78 -4.13 -11.30
C ALA A 96 4.82 -4.96 -10.43
N PHE A 97 3.66 -4.41 -10.02
CA PHE A 97 2.74 -5.06 -9.10
C PHE A 97 2.32 -6.48 -9.52
N PRO A 98 1.90 -6.75 -10.78
CA PRO A 98 1.47 -8.09 -11.15
C PRO A 98 2.58 -9.15 -11.00
N VAL A 99 3.83 -8.75 -11.27
CA VAL A 99 5.00 -9.63 -11.12
C VAL A 99 5.28 -9.87 -9.63
N ASP A 100 5.31 -8.82 -8.83
CA ASP A 100 5.56 -8.94 -7.39
C ASP A 100 4.45 -9.73 -6.67
N ALA A 101 3.21 -9.57 -7.10
CA ALA A 101 2.08 -10.36 -6.61
C ALA A 101 2.22 -11.85 -6.95
N ALA A 102 2.58 -12.16 -8.19
CA ALA A 102 2.81 -13.54 -8.64
C ALA A 102 4.00 -14.20 -7.93
N LEU A 103 5.04 -13.43 -7.60
CA LEU A 103 6.20 -13.87 -6.83
C LEU A 103 5.91 -13.99 -5.32
N GLY A 104 4.78 -13.51 -4.84
CA GLY A 104 4.44 -13.47 -3.41
C GLY A 104 5.29 -12.50 -2.59
N THR A 105 5.93 -11.51 -3.23
CA THR A 105 6.80 -10.55 -2.55
C THR A 105 6.05 -9.36 -1.98
N VAL A 106 4.82 -9.12 -2.42
CA VAL A 106 3.91 -8.06 -1.95
C VAL A 106 2.66 -8.66 -1.31
N GLU A 107 2.13 -8.01 -0.28
CA GLU A 107 0.98 -8.49 0.49
C GLU A 107 -0.30 -7.69 0.19
N ALA A 108 -0.16 -6.42 -0.23
CA ALA A 108 -1.29 -5.51 -0.32
C ALA A 108 -1.28 -4.61 -1.56
N LEU A 109 -2.49 -4.16 -1.91
CA LEU A 109 -2.72 -3.14 -2.94
C LEU A 109 -3.64 -2.07 -2.35
N GLU A 110 -3.25 -0.81 -2.50
CA GLU A 110 -4.08 0.30 -2.09
C GLU A 110 -5.24 0.52 -3.07
N MET A 111 -6.44 0.63 -2.51
CA MET A 111 -7.66 1.00 -3.21
C MET A 111 -7.84 2.52 -3.11
N SER A 112 -7.13 3.28 -3.92
CA SER A 112 -7.22 4.73 -3.92
C SER A 112 -8.61 5.21 -4.33
N TYR A 113 -9.02 6.35 -3.80
CA TYR A 113 -10.32 6.95 -4.08
C TYR A 113 -10.54 7.14 -5.58
N GLY A 114 -11.68 6.63 -6.08
CA GLY A 114 -12.05 6.73 -7.49
C GLY A 114 -11.21 5.88 -8.45
N ASN A 115 -10.37 5.01 -7.94
CA ASN A 115 -9.49 4.18 -8.76
C ASN A 115 -10.15 2.82 -9.11
N HIS A 116 -10.99 2.83 -10.12
CA HIS A 116 -11.66 1.61 -10.60
C HIS A 116 -10.66 0.59 -11.17
N ALA A 117 -9.56 1.04 -11.76
CA ALA A 117 -8.52 0.18 -12.32
C ALA A 117 -7.83 -0.68 -11.24
N ALA A 118 -7.61 -0.15 -10.03
CA ALA A 118 -7.08 -0.94 -8.92
C ALA A 118 -8.01 -2.09 -8.52
N TYR A 119 -9.33 -1.86 -8.54
CA TYR A 119 -10.34 -2.88 -8.30
C TYR A 119 -10.29 -4.00 -9.34
N ILE A 120 -10.20 -3.65 -10.62
CA ILE A 120 -10.13 -4.61 -11.71
C ILE A 120 -8.90 -5.50 -11.56
N VAL A 121 -7.73 -4.89 -11.32
CA VAL A 121 -6.48 -5.64 -11.14
C VAL A 121 -6.53 -6.53 -9.92
N TRP A 122 -7.08 -6.03 -8.79
CA TRP A 122 -7.27 -6.84 -7.59
C TRP A 122 -8.15 -8.07 -7.85
N HIS A 123 -9.27 -7.91 -8.58
CA HIS A 123 -10.10 -9.05 -8.98
C HIS A 123 -9.37 -10.03 -9.91
N HIS A 124 -8.50 -9.52 -10.81
CA HIS A 124 -7.65 -10.42 -11.61
C HIS A 124 -6.72 -11.25 -10.73
N MET A 125 -6.13 -10.66 -9.69
CA MET A 125 -5.29 -11.42 -8.75
C MET A 125 -6.11 -12.51 -8.05
N LEU A 126 -7.28 -12.16 -7.52
CA LEU A 126 -8.17 -13.13 -6.86
C LEU A 126 -8.62 -14.26 -7.78
N ASN A 127 -8.95 -13.95 -9.04
CA ASN A 127 -9.35 -14.94 -10.04
C ASN A 127 -8.22 -15.91 -10.43
N ASN A 128 -6.98 -15.57 -10.09
CA ASN A 128 -5.81 -16.41 -10.28
C ASN A 128 -5.26 -16.98 -8.94
N ASP A 129 -6.11 -17.05 -7.91
CA ASP A 129 -5.75 -17.54 -6.57
C ASP A 129 -4.62 -16.75 -5.88
N ILE A 130 -4.31 -15.57 -6.35
CA ILE A 130 -3.33 -14.66 -5.74
C ILE A 130 -4.05 -13.77 -4.73
N LYS A 131 -3.83 -14.03 -3.45
CA LYS A 131 -4.46 -13.26 -2.36
C LYS A 131 -3.70 -11.99 -2.10
N ILE A 132 -4.32 -10.86 -2.41
CA ILE A 132 -3.81 -9.51 -2.13
C ILE A 132 -4.79 -8.82 -1.19
N ILE A 133 -4.26 -8.22 -0.14
CA ILE A 133 -5.03 -7.53 0.89
C ILE A 133 -5.38 -6.12 0.39
N PRO A 134 -6.67 -5.74 0.31
CA PRO A 134 -7.03 -4.37 -0.01
C PRO A 134 -6.74 -3.47 1.19
N THR A 135 -6.08 -2.35 0.93
CA THR A 135 -5.85 -1.28 1.90
C THR A 135 -6.34 0.05 1.34
N GLY A 136 -6.56 1.03 2.18
CA GLY A 136 -6.98 2.37 1.77
C GLY A 136 -6.08 3.41 2.40
N GLY A 137 -5.74 4.41 1.62
CA GLY A 137 -4.99 5.58 2.02
C GLY A 137 -5.29 6.74 1.09
N GLU A 138 -5.06 7.97 1.52
CA GLU A 138 -5.43 9.18 0.79
C GLU A 138 -4.25 9.86 0.12
N ASP A 139 -3.03 9.40 0.37
CA ASP A 139 -1.81 10.14 0.00
C ASP A 139 -1.87 11.60 0.49
N SER A 140 -2.41 11.77 1.71
CA SER A 140 -2.64 13.10 2.29
C SER A 140 -1.34 13.76 2.71
N ILE A 141 -1.16 15.01 2.28
CA ILE A 141 -0.10 15.89 2.78
C ILE A 141 -0.72 17.08 3.51
N SER A 142 0.06 17.82 4.29
CA SER A 142 -0.42 18.93 5.11
C SER A 142 -1.04 20.11 4.32
N ASN A 143 -0.97 20.06 2.99
CA ASN A 143 -1.52 21.10 2.12
C ASN A 143 -2.95 20.75 1.69
N LEU A 144 -3.93 21.28 2.40
CA LEU A 144 -5.37 21.06 2.17
C LEU A 144 -5.88 21.44 0.77
N TYR A 145 -5.10 22.20 -0.01
CA TYR A 145 -5.50 22.62 -1.36
C TYR A 145 -5.25 21.57 -2.43
N ARG A 146 -4.45 20.55 -2.16
CA ARG A 146 -3.98 19.61 -3.19
C ARG A 146 -4.16 18.14 -2.87
N THR A 147 -4.60 17.81 -1.66
CA THR A 147 -4.69 16.43 -1.21
C THR A 147 -6.03 16.12 -0.57
N ALA A 148 -6.36 14.85 -0.52
CA ALA A 148 -7.53 14.36 0.18
C ALA A 148 -7.44 14.64 1.69
N ILE A 149 -8.59 14.77 2.33
CA ILE A 149 -8.67 15.00 3.78
C ILE A 149 -8.30 13.68 4.50
N VAL A 150 -7.43 13.78 5.50
CA VAL A 150 -7.05 12.62 6.33
C VAL A 150 -8.30 11.95 6.91
N GLY A 151 -8.41 10.64 6.73
CA GLY A 151 -9.56 9.83 7.13
C GLY A 151 -10.68 9.78 6.11
N GLN A 152 -10.51 10.33 4.91
CA GLN A 152 -11.49 10.23 3.84
C GLN A 152 -11.59 8.81 3.27
N LEU A 153 -10.47 8.10 3.13
CA LEU A 153 -10.42 6.69 2.77
C LEU A 153 -9.73 5.90 3.87
N ARG A 154 -10.39 4.87 4.37
CA ARG A 154 -9.97 4.18 5.59
C ARG A 154 -9.88 2.68 5.37
N THR A 155 -8.89 2.08 6.02
CA THR A 155 -8.82 0.64 6.22
C THR A 155 -9.30 0.31 7.63
N TYR A 156 -10.45 -0.32 7.75
CA TYR A 156 -10.89 -0.93 9.00
C TYR A 156 -10.29 -2.33 9.11
N VAL A 157 -9.79 -2.66 10.30
CA VAL A 157 -9.25 -3.99 10.59
C VAL A 157 -10.06 -4.62 11.72
N HIS A 158 -10.61 -5.80 11.46
CA HIS A 158 -11.36 -6.54 12.46
C HIS A 158 -10.42 -7.20 13.46
N LEU A 159 -10.53 -6.83 14.73
CA LEU A 159 -9.67 -7.30 15.82
C LEU A 159 -10.25 -8.53 16.55
N GLY A 160 -11.53 -8.87 16.35
CA GLY A 160 -12.24 -9.80 17.23
C GLY A 160 -12.34 -9.21 18.64
N ASP A 161 -12.15 -10.04 19.65
CA ASP A 161 -12.20 -9.64 21.06
C ASP A 161 -10.88 -9.04 21.58
N ARG A 162 -9.89 -8.83 20.73
CA ARG A 162 -8.58 -8.30 21.12
C ARG A 162 -8.65 -6.79 21.31
N PRO A 163 -7.96 -6.24 22.33
CA PRO A 163 -7.90 -4.80 22.52
C PRO A 163 -7.18 -4.12 21.37
N LEU A 164 -7.46 -2.82 21.17
CA LEU A 164 -6.73 -2.01 20.22
C LEU A 164 -5.27 -1.90 20.66
N SER A 165 -4.38 -2.31 19.78
CA SER A 165 -2.93 -2.10 19.86
C SER A 165 -2.37 -2.19 18.44
N TRP A 166 -1.15 -1.66 18.25
CA TRP A 166 -0.46 -1.79 16.97
C TRP A 166 -0.33 -3.26 16.54
N ASP A 167 0.14 -4.13 17.43
CA ASP A 167 0.37 -5.55 17.14
C ASP A 167 -0.93 -6.29 16.78
N ASN A 168 -2.02 -6.02 17.49
CA ASN A 168 -3.31 -6.63 17.20
C ASN A 168 -3.89 -6.14 15.87
N TRP A 169 -3.71 -4.84 15.58
CA TRP A 169 -4.12 -4.25 14.31
C TRP A 169 -3.31 -4.85 13.15
N MET A 170 -1.98 -4.89 13.26
CA MET A 170 -1.11 -5.51 12.25
C MET A 170 -1.42 -7.00 12.05
N THR A 171 -1.73 -7.72 13.13
CA THR A 171 -2.15 -9.12 13.04
C THR A 171 -3.44 -9.29 12.24
N GLY A 172 -4.43 -8.44 12.45
CA GLY A 172 -5.67 -8.46 11.69
C GLY A 172 -5.45 -8.07 10.22
N LEU A 173 -4.64 -7.03 9.98
CA LEU A 173 -4.27 -6.58 8.65
C LEU A 173 -3.61 -7.72 7.83
N ARG A 174 -2.58 -8.36 8.39
CA ARG A 174 -1.86 -9.47 7.73
C ARG A 174 -2.74 -10.68 7.43
N LYS A 175 -3.83 -10.85 8.16
CA LYS A 175 -4.84 -11.88 7.89
C LYS A 175 -5.85 -11.49 6.82
N GLY A 176 -5.79 -10.25 6.33
CA GLY A 176 -6.76 -9.72 5.37
C GLY A 176 -8.15 -9.49 5.98
N HIS A 177 -8.23 -9.34 7.30
CA HIS A 177 -9.50 -9.00 7.98
C HIS A 177 -9.77 -7.51 7.84
N THR A 178 -9.88 -7.03 6.60
CA THR A 178 -9.95 -5.62 6.26
C THR A 178 -11.21 -5.26 5.50
N ILE A 179 -11.70 -4.05 5.73
CA ILE A 179 -12.69 -3.36 4.90
C ILE A 179 -12.13 -2.00 4.54
N VAL A 180 -12.09 -1.70 3.24
CA VAL A 180 -11.71 -0.38 2.75
C VAL A 180 -12.97 0.40 2.39
N THR A 181 -13.11 1.62 2.89
CA THR A 181 -14.28 2.46 2.62
C THR A 181 -13.99 3.95 2.78
N ASN A 182 -14.65 4.76 1.97
CA ASN A 182 -14.75 6.20 2.10
C ASN A 182 -16.10 6.65 2.73
N SER A 183 -16.90 5.69 3.15
CA SER A 183 -18.26 5.85 3.65
C SER A 183 -18.40 5.29 5.07
N PRO A 184 -19.54 5.44 5.74
CA PRO A 184 -19.79 4.73 6.98
C PRO A 184 -19.60 3.22 6.82
N LEU A 185 -19.05 2.58 7.85
CA LEU A 185 -18.87 1.13 7.86
C LEU A 185 -20.22 0.44 7.89
N PRO A 186 -20.56 -0.40 6.88
CA PRO A 186 -21.78 -1.20 6.94
C PRO A 186 -21.63 -2.27 8.03
N VAL A 187 -22.60 -2.34 8.92
CA VAL A 187 -22.71 -3.45 9.91
C VAL A 187 -23.70 -4.45 9.33
N LEU A 188 -23.21 -5.62 8.96
CA LEU A 188 -24.05 -6.74 8.57
C LEU A 188 -24.49 -7.45 9.85
N THR A 189 -25.79 -7.47 10.09
CA THR A 189 -26.42 -8.19 11.21
C THR A 189 -27.01 -9.50 10.73
#